data_14a2ffa9a3c46b4c44a3a2285d8ae91d
#
_entry.id   14a2ffa9a3c46b4c44a3a2285d8ae91d
#
_cell.length_a   1.000
_cell.length_b   1.000
_cell.length_c   1.000
_cell.angle_alpha   90.00
_cell.angle_beta   90.00
_cell.angle_gamma   90.00
#
_symmetry.space_group_name_H-M   'P 1'
#
loop_
_entity.id
_entity.type
_entity.pdbx_description
1 polymer ?
#
loop_
_entity_poly.entity_id
_entity_poly.type
_entity_poly.pdbx_seq_one_letter_code
_entity_poly.pdbx_strand_id
1 'polypeptide(L)'
;MLLYHNNIYNLIMVKAIPEGYHSITPYLVVNNASAAIDFYKRAFEARETYRHPSPDGKSIVNAELRIGDSIVLLSDEFPHGACLSPKSIGGTAVTLHIYTEDVDKIFNQAVKAGATVVMPVMDMFWGDRYGQVKDPFGHNWSIGTHKQDLSQEEIQKAGESVLKEMMDSQKSE
;
A
#
# COMPACT_ATOMS: atom_id res chain seq x y z
N MET A 1 24.05 -17.45 -56.00
CA MET A 1 24.72 -17.60 -54.69
C MET A 1 24.01 -16.67 -53.71
N LEU A 2 22.95 -17.21 -53.08
CA LEU A 2 22.07 -16.46 -52.16
C LEU A 2 22.68 -16.54 -50.76
N LEU A 3 23.10 -15.41 -50.22
CA LEU A 3 23.53 -15.28 -48.85
C LEU A 3 22.28 -15.25 -47.93
N TYR A 4 22.03 -16.35 -47.25
CA TYR A 4 21.08 -16.39 -46.14
C TYR A 4 21.66 -15.61 -44.99
N HIS A 5 21.10 -14.41 -44.71
CA HIS A 5 21.34 -13.72 -43.47
C HIS A 5 20.54 -14.46 -42.37
N ASN A 6 21.25 -15.21 -41.53
CA ASN A 6 20.72 -15.77 -40.31
C ASN A 6 20.44 -14.62 -39.36
N ASN A 7 19.21 -14.14 -39.37
CA ASN A 7 18.69 -13.23 -38.36
C ASN A 7 18.37 -14.07 -37.11
N ILE A 8 19.37 -14.25 -36.25
CA ILE A 8 19.19 -14.86 -34.94
C ILE A 8 18.43 -13.83 -34.11
N TYR A 9 17.09 -13.91 -34.15
CA TYR A 9 16.27 -13.24 -33.15
C TYR A 9 16.62 -13.90 -31.82
N ASN A 10 17.36 -13.19 -30.97
CA ASN A 10 17.42 -13.47 -29.55
C ASN A 10 15.97 -13.42 -29.04
N LEU A 11 15.34 -14.57 -28.93
CA LEU A 11 14.08 -14.73 -28.16
C LEU A 11 14.43 -14.42 -26.72
N ILE A 12 14.39 -13.14 -26.36
CA ILE A 12 14.37 -12.73 -24.97
C ILE A 12 13.09 -13.37 -24.40
N MET A 13 13.25 -14.42 -23.63
CA MET A 13 12.12 -15.04 -22.94
C MET A 13 11.56 -14.00 -21.97
N VAL A 14 10.42 -13.41 -22.33
CA VAL A 14 9.71 -12.45 -21.49
C VAL A 14 9.19 -13.18 -20.25
N LYS A 15 9.57 -12.73 -19.07
CA LYS A 15 9.03 -13.27 -17.80
C LYS A 15 7.54 -12.96 -17.72
N ALA A 16 6.71 -13.97 -17.43
CA ALA A 16 5.26 -13.79 -17.28
C ALA A 16 4.91 -12.85 -16.10
N ILE A 17 5.75 -12.83 -15.06
CA ILE A 17 5.69 -11.85 -13.96
C ILE A 17 6.89 -10.94 -14.15
N PRO A 18 6.69 -9.63 -14.38
CA PRO A 18 7.78 -8.67 -14.56
C PRO A 18 8.69 -8.61 -13.33
N GLU A 19 9.93 -8.22 -13.51
CA GLU A 19 10.88 -8.13 -12.42
C GLU A 19 10.47 -7.06 -11.40
N GLY A 20 10.50 -7.41 -10.12
CA GLY A 20 10.08 -6.54 -9.01
C GLY A 20 8.58 -6.54 -8.74
N TYR A 21 7.78 -7.25 -9.54
CA TYR A 21 6.36 -7.47 -9.28
C TYR A 21 6.15 -8.76 -8.50
N HIS A 22 5.08 -8.78 -7.70
CA HIS A 22 4.59 -9.97 -7.02
C HIS A 22 3.27 -10.44 -7.67
N SER A 23 2.81 -11.64 -7.34
CA SER A 23 1.55 -12.19 -7.86
C SER A 23 0.33 -11.31 -7.55
N ILE A 24 0.38 -10.58 -6.43
CA ILE A 24 -0.60 -9.56 -6.06
C ILE A 24 0.12 -8.21 -6.05
N THR A 25 -0.33 -7.30 -6.89
CA THR A 25 0.17 -5.93 -6.97
C THR A 25 -1.01 -4.99 -6.76
N PRO A 26 -1.02 -4.18 -5.69
CA PRO A 26 -2.09 -3.22 -5.46
C PRO A 26 -2.20 -2.22 -6.59
N TYR A 27 -3.44 -1.90 -6.99
CA TYR A 27 -3.75 -0.83 -7.93
C TYR A 27 -4.71 0.16 -7.28
N LEU A 28 -4.25 1.37 -7.00
CA LEU A 28 -5.00 2.41 -6.31
C LEU A 28 -5.65 3.36 -7.32
N VAL A 29 -6.91 3.68 -7.10
CA VAL A 29 -7.60 4.74 -7.85
C VAL A 29 -7.82 5.91 -6.90
N VAL A 30 -7.39 7.10 -7.31
CA VAL A 30 -7.45 8.32 -6.49
C VAL A 30 -8.04 9.47 -7.29
N ASN A 31 -8.51 10.49 -6.61
CA ASN A 31 -9.08 11.68 -7.24
C ASN A 31 -8.03 12.76 -7.60
N ASN A 32 -6.75 12.54 -7.32
CA ASN A 32 -5.60 13.36 -7.73
C ASN A 32 -4.33 12.55 -7.60
N ALA A 33 -3.98 11.80 -8.64
CA ALA A 33 -2.86 10.89 -8.64
C ALA A 33 -1.51 11.61 -8.50
N SER A 34 -1.36 12.81 -9.05
CA SER A 34 -0.13 13.59 -8.88
C SER A 34 0.13 13.94 -7.41
N ALA A 35 -0.90 14.44 -6.71
CA ALA A 35 -0.80 14.74 -5.28
C ALA A 35 -0.60 13.46 -4.43
N ALA A 36 -1.20 12.34 -4.84
CA ALA A 36 -1.03 11.06 -4.18
C ALA A 36 0.41 10.55 -4.28
N ILE A 37 1.02 10.63 -5.45
CA ILE A 37 2.44 10.30 -5.65
C ILE A 37 3.33 11.13 -4.73
N ASP A 38 3.13 12.44 -4.67
CA ASP A 38 3.91 13.34 -3.82
C ASP A 38 3.69 13.05 -2.32
N PHE A 39 2.47 12.67 -1.94
CA PHE A 39 2.17 12.21 -0.59
C PHE A 39 2.93 10.93 -0.26
N TYR A 40 2.81 9.88 -1.09
CA TYR A 40 3.45 8.59 -0.83
C TYR A 40 4.98 8.67 -0.81
N LYS A 41 5.58 9.55 -1.61
CA LYS A 41 7.03 9.86 -1.54
C LYS A 41 7.42 10.40 -0.15
N ARG A 42 6.64 11.32 0.40
CA ARG A 42 6.90 11.92 1.72
C ARG A 42 6.50 11.02 2.88
N ALA A 43 5.40 10.27 2.75
CA ALA A 43 4.83 9.46 3.81
C ALA A 43 5.54 8.11 3.97
N PHE A 44 5.82 7.42 2.87
CA PHE A 44 6.25 6.03 2.84
C PHE A 44 7.58 5.82 2.11
N GLU A 45 8.33 6.90 1.86
CA GLU A 45 9.61 6.88 1.13
C GLU A 45 9.47 6.25 -0.26
N ALA A 46 8.27 6.37 -0.88
CA ALA A 46 7.98 5.81 -2.17
C ALA A 46 8.87 6.40 -3.26
N ARG A 47 9.33 5.56 -4.17
CA ARG A 47 10.06 5.97 -5.37
C ARG A 47 9.19 5.76 -6.59
N GLU A 48 8.91 6.83 -7.33
CA GLU A 48 8.23 6.76 -8.61
C GLU A 48 9.16 6.15 -9.66
N THR A 49 8.71 5.08 -10.30
CA THR A 49 9.46 4.35 -11.34
C THR A 49 8.89 4.58 -12.72
N TYR A 50 7.59 4.89 -12.81
CA TYR A 50 6.91 5.16 -14.05
C TYR A 50 5.74 6.12 -13.86
N ARG A 51 5.45 6.96 -14.90
CA ARG A 51 4.28 7.82 -14.99
C ARG A 51 3.81 7.91 -16.44
N HIS A 52 2.52 7.67 -16.66
CA HIS A 52 1.85 7.89 -17.93
C HIS A 52 0.76 8.95 -17.77
N PRO A 53 0.98 10.21 -18.22
CA PRO A 53 -0.03 11.24 -18.16
C PRO A 53 -1.09 11.05 -19.24
N SER A 54 -2.26 11.65 -19.05
CA SER A 54 -3.27 11.80 -20.10
C SER A 54 -2.75 12.72 -21.23
N PRO A 55 -3.31 12.63 -22.45
CA PRO A 55 -2.87 13.45 -23.58
C PRO A 55 -2.92 14.98 -23.33
N ASP A 56 -3.83 15.43 -22.47
CA ASP A 56 -3.93 16.84 -22.07
C ASP A 56 -3.06 17.19 -20.84
N GLY A 57 -2.33 16.23 -20.29
CA GLY A 57 -1.43 16.38 -19.16
C GLY A 57 -2.11 16.64 -17.81
N LYS A 58 -3.45 16.60 -17.72
CA LYS A 58 -4.19 16.96 -16.49
C LYS A 58 -4.35 15.82 -15.52
N SER A 59 -4.32 14.59 -16.00
CA SER A 59 -4.53 13.38 -15.22
C SER A 59 -3.40 12.38 -15.42
N ILE A 60 -3.28 11.45 -14.51
CA ILE A 60 -2.35 10.31 -14.60
C ILE A 60 -3.16 9.06 -14.94
N VAL A 61 -2.93 8.51 -16.14
CA VAL A 61 -3.58 7.28 -16.61
C VAL A 61 -3.04 6.07 -15.87
N ASN A 62 -1.75 6.08 -15.61
CA ASN A 62 -1.08 5.04 -14.82
C ASN A 62 0.24 5.57 -14.25
N ALA A 63 0.53 5.18 -13.03
CA ALA A 63 1.84 5.38 -12.42
C ALA A 63 2.26 4.15 -11.63
N GLU A 64 3.55 4.01 -11.44
CA GLU A 64 4.17 2.93 -10.68
C GLU A 64 5.04 3.52 -9.58
N LEU A 65 4.79 3.10 -8.37
CA LEU A 65 5.58 3.46 -7.19
C LEU A 65 6.18 2.20 -6.58
N ARG A 66 7.41 2.32 -6.11
CA ARG A 66 8.05 1.32 -5.28
C ARG A 66 8.06 1.80 -3.82
N ILE A 67 7.45 1.02 -2.93
CA ILE A 67 7.48 1.20 -1.48
C ILE A 67 8.18 -0.03 -0.89
N GLY A 68 9.35 0.16 -0.28
CA GLY A 68 10.20 -0.97 0.13
C GLY A 68 10.55 -1.86 -1.06
N ASP A 69 10.19 -3.12 -1.00
CA ASP A 69 10.37 -4.13 -2.06
C ASP A 69 9.16 -4.27 -2.99
N SER A 70 8.06 -3.62 -2.67
CA SER A 70 6.77 -3.83 -3.34
C SER A 70 6.43 -2.74 -4.33
N ILE A 71 5.77 -3.13 -5.43
CA ILE A 71 5.20 -2.21 -6.42
C ILE A 71 3.75 -1.90 -6.05
N VAL A 72 3.40 -0.63 -6.16
CA VAL A 72 2.03 -0.12 -6.07
C VAL A 72 1.74 0.66 -7.35
N LEU A 73 0.69 0.24 -8.06
CA LEU A 73 0.18 0.97 -9.22
C LEU A 73 -0.87 1.97 -8.78
N LEU A 74 -0.99 3.10 -9.48
CA LEU A 74 -2.07 4.04 -9.25
C LEU A 74 -2.45 4.82 -10.50
N SER A 75 -3.71 5.29 -10.51
CA SER A 75 -4.24 6.20 -11.53
C SER A 75 -5.18 7.22 -10.92
N ASP A 76 -5.47 8.26 -11.68
CA ASP A 76 -6.64 9.09 -11.44
C ASP A 76 -7.93 8.30 -11.66
N GLU A 77 -8.99 8.69 -10.96
CA GLU A 77 -10.35 8.26 -11.27
C GLU A 77 -10.80 8.92 -12.57
N PHE A 78 -11.28 8.12 -13.52
CA PHE A 78 -11.76 8.61 -14.80
C PHE A 78 -13.28 8.56 -14.88
N PRO A 79 -13.93 9.57 -15.50
CA PRO A 79 -15.35 9.49 -15.85
C PRO A 79 -15.61 8.24 -16.71
N HIS A 80 -16.62 7.46 -16.34
CA HIS A 80 -16.97 6.17 -16.98
C HIS A 80 -15.92 5.06 -16.79
N GLY A 81 -14.92 5.24 -15.91
CA GLY A 81 -13.99 4.18 -15.51
C GLY A 81 -14.69 3.11 -14.67
N ALA A 82 -14.19 1.86 -14.75
CA ALA A 82 -14.72 0.74 -13.96
C ALA A 82 -14.39 0.85 -12.47
N CYS A 83 -13.40 1.66 -12.09
CA CYS A 83 -12.91 1.79 -10.72
C CYS A 83 -13.08 3.21 -10.22
N LEU A 84 -13.65 3.34 -9.03
CA LEU A 84 -13.86 4.61 -8.35
C LEU A 84 -12.88 4.78 -7.19
N SER A 85 -12.54 6.02 -6.86
CA SER A 85 -11.70 6.33 -5.70
C SER A 85 -12.46 6.15 -4.37
N PRO A 86 -11.76 5.94 -3.24
CA PRO A 86 -12.40 5.87 -1.94
C PRO A 86 -13.27 7.10 -1.61
N LYS A 87 -12.89 8.28 -2.10
CA LYS A 87 -13.70 9.49 -1.92
C LYS A 87 -15.03 9.44 -2.66
N SER A 88 -15.05 8.88 -3.86
CA SER A 88 -16.27 8.77 -4.68
C SER A 88 -17.23 7.72 -4.15
N ILE A 89 -16.72 6.62 -3.58
CA ILE A 89 -17.56 5.56 -2.99
C ILE A 89 -17.85 5.75 -1.49
N GLY A 90 -17.23 6.76 -0.85
CA GLY A 90 -17.43 7.06 0.56
C GLY A 90 -16.63 6.17 1.52
N GLY A 91 -15.66 5.38 1.04
CA GLY A 91 -14.83 4.53 1.89
C GLY A 91 -14.01 3.51 1.11
N THR A 92 -13.34 2.62 1.85
CA THR A 92 -12.57 1.49 1.29
C THR A 92 -12.75 0.25 2.18
N ALA A 93 -12.86 -0.92 1.57
CA ALA A 93 -12.91 -2.20 2.27
C ALA A 93 -11.51 -2.85 2.40
N VAL A 94 -10.45 -2.20 1.85
CA VAL A 94 -9.10 -2.73 1.84
C VAL A 94 -8.20 -1.85 2.70
N THR A 95 -7.35 -2.48 3.51
CA THR A 95 -6.24 -1.84 4.20
C THR A 95 -4.93 -2.37 3.60
N LEU A 96 -4.08 -1.46 3.16
CA LEU A 96 -2.73 -1.80 2.69
C LEU A 96 -1.80 -1.87 3.90
N HIS A 97 -1.03 -2.95 3.99
CA HIS A 97 -0.10 -3.14 5.10
C HIS A 97 1.34 -2.97 4.66
N ILE A 98 2.10 -2.17 5.43
CA ILE A 98 3.53 -1.95 5.23
C ILE A 98 4.28 -2.52 6.42
N TYR A 99 5.18 -3.49 6.19
CA TYR A 99 6.21 -3.83 7.15
C TYR A 99 7.43 -2.93 6.95
N THR A 100 7.98 -2.41 8.06
CA THR A 100 9.15 -1.54 8.09
C THR A 100 10.02 -1.85 9.31
N GLU A 101 11.29 -1.50 9.25
CA GLU A 101 12.20 -1.63 10.39
C GLU A 101 11.87 -0.68 11.54
N ASP A 102 11.22 0.46 11.25
CA ASP A 102 10.87 1.50 12.21
C ASP A 102 9.47 2.05 11.94
N VAL A 103 8.47 1.43 12.58
CA VAL A 103 7.06 1.83 12.46
C VAL A 103 6.83 3.24 12.97
N ASP A 104 7.47 3.64 14.09
CA ASP A 104 7.29 4.96 14.67
C ASP A 104 7.76 6.06 13.72
N LYS A 105 8.90 5.87 13.06
CA LYS A 105 9.42 6.79 12.04
C LYS A 105 8.43 6.95 10.88
N ILE A 106 8.05 5.83 10.24
CA ILE A 106 7.19 5.87 9.03
C ILE A 106 5.79 6.37 9.36
N PHE A 107 5.23 5.96 10.50
CA PHE A 107 3.93 6.46 10.97
C PHE A 107 3.93 7.98 11.17
N ASN A 108 4.92 8.51 11.90
CA ASN A 108 5.04 9.95 12.15
C ASN A 108 5.29 10.73 10.84
N GLN A 109 6.04 10.15 9.92
CA GLN A 109 6.26 10.70 8.58
C GLN A 109 4.94 10.81 7.80
N ALA A 110 4.12 9.75 7.82
CA ALA A 110 2.81 9.74 7.16
C ALA A 110 1.87 10.80 7.75
N VAL A 111 1.80 10.90 9.09
CA VAL A 111 1.00 11.92 9.78
C VAL A 111 1.49 13.33 9.42
N LYS A 112 2.80 13.56 9.44
CA LYS A 112 3.40 14.85 9.04
C LYS A 112 3.14 15.19 7.57
N ALA A 113 3.04 14.18 6.70
CA ALA A 113 2.69 14.35 5.29
C ALA A 113 1.21 14.67 5.07
N GLY A 114 0.33 14.46 6.05
CA GLY A 114 -1.11 14.76 6.00
C GLY A 114 -2.04 13.57 6.18
N ALA A 115 -1.55 12.40 6.59
CA ALA A 115 -2.41 11.29 6.95
C ALA A 115 -3.16 11.55 8.28
N THR A 116 -4.36 11.02 8.38
CA THR A 116 -5.17 11.04 9.60
C THR A 116 -4.90 9.75 10.40
N VAL A 117 -4.66 9.89 11.69
CA VAL A 117 -4.50 8.75 12.60
C VAL A 117 -5.82 8.01 12.74
N VAL A 118 -5.82 6.71 12.45
CA VAL A 118 -6.95 5.80 12.70
C VAL A 118 -6.70 5.01 13.98
N MET A 119 -5.47 4.53 14.18
CA MET A 119 -5.02 3.84 15.37
C MET A 119 -3.58 4.27 15.67
N PRO A 120 -3.29 4.80 16.86
CA PRO A 120 -1.93 5.18 17.23
C PRO A 120 -1.01 3.96 17.27
N VAL A 121 0.31 4.20 17.17
CA VAL A 121 1.30 3.12 17.25
C VAL A 121 1.32 2.55 18.66
N MET A 122 1.18 1.23 18.77
CA MET A 122 1.27 0.49 20.02
C MET A 122 1.79 -0.92 19.81
N ASP A 123 2.25 -1.56 20.88
CA ASP A 123 2.68 -2.96 20.82
C ASP A 123 1.43 -3.86 20.87
N MET A 124 1.37 -4.80 19.94
CA MET A 124 0.20 -5.66 19.74
C MET A 124 0.46 -7.07 20.28
N PHE A 125 -0.61 -7.73 20.71
CA PHE A 125 -0.54 -9.06 21.31
C PHE A 125 0.00 -10.16 20.37
N TRP A 126 0.06 -9.91 19.07
CA TRP A 126 0.61 -10.84 18.09
C TRP A 126 2.11 -10.64 17.80
N GLY A 127 2.78 -9.75 18.55
CA GLY A 127 4.23 -9.56 18.48
C GLY A 127 4.72 -8.43 17.61
N ASP A 128 3.82 -7.65 17.00
CA ASP A 128 4.19 -6.47 16.21
C ASP A 128 3.99 -5.17 17.00
N ARG A 129 4.82 -4.19 16.71
CA ARG A 129 4.52 -2.79 16.98
C ARG A 129 3.82 -2.21 15.75
N TYR A 130 2.61 -1.64 15.91
CA TYR A 130 1.66 -1.45 14.82
C TYR A 130 0.83 -0.18 15.00
N GLY A 131 0.47 0.48 13.90
CA GLY A 131 -0.46 1.60 13.87
C GLY A 131 -1.21 1.70 12.55
N GLN A 132 -2.28 2.50 12.50
CA GLN A 132 -3.06 2.71 11.29
C GLN A 132 -3.27 4.19 11.00
N VAL A 133 -3.21 4.52 9.72
CA VAL A 133 -3.50 5.86 9.20
C VAL A 133 -4.44 5.76 7.99
N LYS A 134 -5.16 6.84 7.74
CA LYS A 134 -5.89 7.06 6.49
C LYS A 134 -5.20 8.16 5.71
N ASP A 135 -4.90 7.90 4.44
CA ASP A 135 -4.29 8.89 3.59
C ASP A 135 -5.28 9.99 3.14
N PRO A 136 -4.81 11.12 2.60
CA PRO A 136 -5.68 12.22 2.14
C PRO A 136 -6.62 11.83 0.98
N PHE A 137 -6.40 10.67 0.35
CA PHE A 137 -7.18 10.16 -0.79
C PHE A 137 -8.23 9.13 -0.37
N GLY A 138 -8.23 8.73 0.91
CA GLY A 138 -9.22 7.87 1.53
C GLY A 138 -8.82 6.41 1.65
N HIS A 139 -7.61 6.01 1.23
CA HIS A 139 -7.11 4.66 1.45
C HIS A 139 -6.64 4.47 2.89
N ASN A 140 -6.89 3.28 3.43
CA ASN A 140 -6.40 2.87 4.73
C ASN A 140 -5.02 2.20 4.60
N TRP A 141 -4.13 2.56 5.49
CA TRP A 141 -2.79 1.99 5.61
C TRP A 141 -2.54 1.54 7.03
N SER A 142 -2.00 0.34 7.18
CA SER A 142 -1.43 -0.12 8.43
C SER A 142 0.08 -0.24 8.29
N ILE A 143 0.78 0.08 9.36
CA ILE A 143 2.25 0.10 9.38
C ILE A 143 2.68 -0.71 10.58
N GLY A 144 3.59 -1.65 10.38
CA GLY A 144 4.08 -2.52 11.43
C GLY A 144 5.58 -2.76 11.39
N THR A 145 6.13 -3.01 12.57
CA THR A 145 7.47 -3.59 12.76
C THR A 145 7.31 -4.86 13.57
N HIS A 146 7.78 -5.97 13.01
CA HIS A 146 7.80 -7.24 13.71
C HIS A 146 8.83 -7.20 14.85
N LYS A 147 8.39 -7.49 16.08
CA LYS A 147 9.22 -7.38 17.31
C LYS A 147 9.48 -8.71 17.97
N GLN A 148 8.57 -9.67 17.84
CA GLN A 148 8.63 -10.94 18.55
C GLN A 148 8.07 -12.07 17.71
N ASP A 149 8.81 -13.15 17.60
CA ASP A 149 8.32 -14.42 17.05
C ASP A 149 7.52 -15.15 18.12
N LEU A 150 6.20 -15.05 18.08
CA LEU A 150 5.28 -15.73 18.98
C LEU A 150 4.68 -16.96 18.27
N SER A 151 4.49 -18.04 19.03
CA SER A 151 3.78 -19.21 18.57
C SER A 151 2.28 -18.90 18.36
N GLN A 152 1.61 -19.67 17.51
CA GLN A 152 0.17 -19.53 17.30
C GLN A 152 -0.63 -19.68 18.61
N GLU A 153 -0.17 -20.55 19.52
CA GLU A 153 -0.82 -20.77 20.82
C GLU A 153 -0.70 -19.53 21.73
N GLU A 154 0.48 -18.90 21.77
CA GLU A 154 0.71 -17.65 22.52
C GLU A 154 -0.15 -16.51 21.98
N ILE A 155 -0.21 -16.34 20.66
CA ILE A 155 -1.03 -15.32 20.00
C ILE A 155 -2.53 -15.54 20.30
N GLN A 156 -3.01 -16.78 20.19
CA GLN A 156 -4.41 -17.11 20.47
C GLN A 156 -4.76 -16.80 21.91
N LYS A 157 -3.96 -17.25 22.87
CA LYS A 157 -4.20 -17.03 24.30
C LYS A 157 -4.19 -15.55 24.66
N ALA A 158 -3.24 -14.78 24.11
CA ALA A 158 -3.19 -13.33 24.33
C ALA A 158 -4.39 -12.63 23.68
N GLY A 159 -4.82 -13.03 22.48
CA GLY A 159 -5.99 -12.50 21.78
C GLY A 159 -7.29 -12.75 22.53
N GLU A 160 -7.48 -13.95 23.10
CA GLU A 160 -8.65 -14.26 23.95
C GLU A 160 -8.76 -13.33 25.16
N SER A 161 -7.62 -13.01 25.79
CA SER A 161 -7.57 -12.06 26.92
C SER A 161 -8.00 -10.66 26.52
N VAL A 162 -7.48 -10.15 25.41
CA VAL A 162 -7.81 -8.82 24.88
C VAL A 162 -9.28 -8.74 24.48
N LEU A 163 -9.82 -9.75 23.80
CA LEU A 163 -11.23 -9.79 23.42
C LEU A 163 -12.15 -9.81 24.63
N LYS A 164 -11.79 -10.55 25.68
CA LYS A 164 -12.57 -10.60 26.93
C LYS A 164 -12.60 -9.23 27.60
N GLU A 165 -11.47 -8.54 27.70
CA GLU A 165 -11.40 -7.18 28.28
C GLU A 165 -12.27 -6.19 27.48
N MET A 166 -12.22 -6.25 26.12
CA MET A 166 -13.06 -5.42 25.26
C MET A 166 -14.57 -5.68 25.46
N MET A 167 -14.97 -6.95 25.59
CA MET A 167 -16.38 -7.32 25.81
C MET A 167 -16.88 -6.89 27.19
N ASP A 168 -16.02 -6.95 28.22
CA ASP A 168 -16.39 -6.56 29.59
C ASP A 168 -16.46 -5.03 29.73
N SER A 169 -15.64 -4.27 29.01
CA SER A 169 -15.71 -2.81 28.97
C SER A 169 -17.00 -2.28 28.33
N GLN A 170 -17.51 -2.96 27.29
CA GLN A 170 -18.76 -2.58 26.60
C GLN A 170 -20.04 -2.87 27.44
N LYS A 171 -19.95 -3.72 28.45
CA LYS A 171 -21.11 -4.02 29.35
C LYS A 171 -21.26 -3.03 30.52
N SER A 172 -20.25 -2.18 30.72
CA SER A 172 -20.19 -1.21 31.82
C SER A 172 -20.60 0.21 31.41
N GLU A 173 -20.96 0.44 30.15
CA GLU A 173 -21.63 1.64 29.64
C GLU A 173 -23.14 1.40 29.44
#